data_0a47678c0c61093c155e63657a853a01
#
_entry.id   0a47678c0c61093c155e63657a853a01
#
_cell.length_a   1.000
_cell.length_b   1.000
_cell.length_c   1.000
_cell.angle_alpha   90.00
_cell.angle_beta   90.00
_cell.angle_gamma   90.00
#
_symmetry.space_group_name_H-M   'P 1'
#
loop_
_entity.id
_entity.type
_entity.pdbx_description
1 polymer ?
#
loop_
_entity_poly.entity_id
_entity_poly.type
_entity_poly.pdbx_seq_one_letter_code
_entity_poly.pdbx_strand_id
1 'polypeptide(L)'
;MCLDTVLVYNPTKAGIRLEGFNHFPEISCRKIGYSVQDWNLGGYIVEPSTCDTLIITLCIKNESMLGNYYNVMRFMINGEVNYDYGFMVDVSVREDFEHWSEEEKAQAPHFMVDSTERDFGILREGKEAKMLFKIQNTGERNLIVRKIETTCGCTAVLPGQRVLLPGKEMDLNVIFHSAGRNGKQRKVITLFCNDPRQPKIQLVVKGEVN
;
A
#
# COMPACT_ATOMS: atom_id res chain seq x y z
N MET A 1 -8.70 -3.62 -11.67
CA MET A 1 -9.31 -2.27 -11.70
C MET A 1 -10.47 -2.28 -10.73
N CYS A 2 -10.46 -1.42 -9.74
CA CYS A 2 -11.56 -1.29 -8.78
C CYS A 2 -12.39 -0.05 -9.17
N LEU A 3 -13.72 -0.18 -9.14
CA LEU A 3 -14.67 0.89 -9.47
C LEU A 3 -15.60 1.10 -8.28
N ASP A 4 -15.84 2.35 -7.95
CA ASP A 4 -16.86 2.76 -6.98
C ASP A 4 -17.56 4.02 -7.47
N THR A 5 -18.68 4.39 -6.85
CA THR A 5 -19.49 5.54 -7.26
C THR A 5 -19.80 6.46 -6.10
N VAL A 6 -19.80 7.76 -6.36
CA VAL A 6 -20.18 8.81 -5.42
C VAL A 6 -21.27 9.68 -6.02
N LEU A 7 -22.32 9.94 -5.25
CA LEU A 7 -23.36 10.89 -5.62
C LEU A 7 -23.00 12.31 -5.15
N VAL A 8 -23.13 13.26 -6.03
CA VAL A 8 -22.90 14.68 -5.75
C VAL A 8 -24.17 15.45 -6.01
N TYR A 9 -24.69 16.13 -5.00
CA TYR A 9 -25.87 16.98 -5.10
C TYR A 9 -25.50 18.45 -4.96
N ASN A 10 -25.99 19.28 -5.88
CA ASN A 10 -25.85 20.72 -5.80
C ASN A 10 -27.14 21.35 -5.21
N PRO A 11 -27.14 21.72 -3.92
CA PRO A 11 -28.31 22.34 -3.28
C PRO A 11 -28.50 23.82 -3.62
N THR A 12 -27.58 24.41 -4.36
CA THR A 12 -27.60 25.87 -4.63
C THR A 12 -28.50 26.23 -5.80
N LYS A 13 -28.75 27.54 -6.00
CA LYS A 13 -29.50 28.07 -7.14
C LYS A 13 -28.63 28.40 -8.35
N ALA A 14 -27.31 28.20 -8.25
CA ALA A 14 -26.33 28.41 -9.32
C ALA A 14 -25.58 27.12 -9.65
N GLY A 15 -25.10 27.00 -10.89
CA GLY A 15 -24.20 25.92 -11.25
C GLY A 15 -22.90 25.99 -10.43
N ILE A 16 -22.43 24.87 -9.92
CA ILE A 16 -21.11 24.76 -9.25
C ILE A 16 -20.15 24.03 -10.16
N ARG A 17 -18.94 24.59 -10.31
CA ARG A 17 -17.85 23.90 -11.00
C ARG A 17 -17.18 22.94 -10.03
N LEU A 18 -17.15 21.67 -10.38
CA LEU A 18 -16.56 20.62 -9.59
C LEU A 18 -15.34 20.04 -10.32
N GLU A 19 -14.21 20.06 -9.64
CA GLU A 19 -12.93 19.51 -10.13
C GLU A 19 -12.36 18.59 -9.07
N GLY A 20 -11.64 17.52 -9.50
CA GLY A 20 -10.93 16.63 -8.57
C GLY A 20 -9.57 17.19 -8.25
N PHE A 21 -9.28 17.35 -6.97
CA PHE A 21 -7.94 17.62 -6.48
C PHE A 21 -7.32 16.30 -6.02
N ASN A 22 -6.49 15.72 -6.86
CA ASN A 22 -5.90 14.42 -6.63
C ASN A 22 -4.37 14.45 -6.72
N HIS A 23 -3.72 13.96 -5.65
CA HIS A 23 -2.27 13.77 -5.60
C HIS A 23 -1.83 12.35 -6.00
N PHE A 24 -2.77 11.45 -6.33
CA PHE A 24 -2.48 10.06 -6.66
C PHE A 24 -2.83 9.77 -8.12
N PRO A 25 -1.82 9.59 -8.98
CA PRO A 25 -2.01 9.33 -10.40
C PRO A 25 -2.72 7.99 -10.70
N GLU A 26 -2.80 7.10 -9.70
CA GLU A 26 -3.46 5.81 -9.80
C GLU A 26 -4.98 5.89 -9.58
N ILE A 27 -5.46 6.97 -8.98
CA ILE A 27 -6.88 7.20 -8.74
C ILE A 27 -7.37 8.24 -9.73
N SER A 28 -8.37 7.88 -10.51
CA SER A 28 -9.07 8.80 -11.40
C SER A 28 -10.54 8.91 -11.01
N CYS A 29 -11.11 10.06 -11.29
CA CYS A 29 -12.51 10.33 -11.07
C CYS A 29 -13.11 10.90 -12.36
N ARG A 30 -14.35 10.54 -12.70
CA ARG A 30 -15.08 11.11 -13.83
C ARG A 30 -16.57 11.07 -13.58
N LYS A 31 -17.30 12.01 -14.16
CA LYS A 31 -18.77 11.96 -14.26
C LYS A 31 -19.20 10.88 -15.26
N ILE A 32 -20.33 10.23 -15.04
CA ILE A 32 -20.94 9.32 -16.03
C ILE A 32 -21.17 10.10 -17.34
N GLY A 33 -20.70 9.52 -18.44
CA GLY A 33 -20.77 10.13 -19.77
C GLY A 33 -19.61 11.06 -20.13
N TYR A 34 -18.68 11.33 -19.20
CA TYR A 34 -17.47 12.12 -19.45
C TYR A 34 -16.22 11.25 -19.44
N SER A 35 -15.21 11.63 -20.21
CA SER A 35 -13.91 10.97 -20.15
C SER A 35 -13.10 11.40 -18.92
N VAL A 36 -12.08 10.62 -18.54
CA VAL A 36 -11.12 11.02 -17.48
C VAL A 36 -10.36 12.29 -17.90
N GLN A 37 -10.13 12.47 -19.21
CA GLN A 37 -9.46 13.65 -19.75
C GLN A 37 -10.26 14.93 -19.52
N ASP A 38 -11.59 14.88 -19.71
CA ASP A 38 -12.45 16.03 -19.49
C ASP A 38 -12.45 16.49 -18.03
N TRP A 39 -12.39 15.52 -17.10
CA TRP A 39 -12.24 15.80 -15.67
C TRP A 39 -10.91 16.49 -15.34
N ASN A 40 -9.81 16.00 -15.88
CA ASN A 40 -8.46 16.53 -15.63
C ASN A 40 -8.21 17.89 -16.29
N LEU A 41 -9.00 18.25 -17.32
CA LEU A 41 -8.87 19.51 -18.05
C LEU A 41 -9.66 20.68 -17.47
N GLY A 42 -10.44 20.46 -16.42
CA GLY A 42 -11.14 21.55 -15.76
C GLY A 42 -12.49 21.19 -15.14
N GLY A 43 -12.71 19.90 -14.87
CA GLY A 43 -13.92 19.44 -14.20
C GLY A 43 -15.21 19.60 -15.03
N TYR A 44 -16.32 19.69 -14.33
CA TYR A 44 -17.64 19.89 -14.95
C TYR A 44 -18.55 20.73 -14.06
N ILE A 45 -19.65 21.19 -14.62
CA ILE A 45 -20.66 21.95 -13.87
C ILE A 45 -21.75 20.99 -13.39
N VAL A 46 -22.03 21.04 -12.08
CA VAL A 46 -23.19 20.40 -11.47
C VAL A 46 -24.30 21.47 -11.48
N GLU A 47 -25.35 21.21 -12.24
CA GLU A 47 -26.46 22.13 -12.39
C GLU A 47 -27.25 22.36 -11.07
N PRO A 48 -27.93 23.47 -10.91
CA PRO A 48 -28.73 23.76 -9.72
C PRO A 48 -29.74 22.66 -9.42
N SER A 49 -29.83 22.26 -8.16
CA SER A 49 -30.81 21.26 -7.69
C SER A 49 -30.74 19.90 -8.41
N THR A 50 -29.58 19.56 -9.00
CA THR A 50 -29.34 18.25 -9.64
C THR A 50 -28.46 17.37 -8.81
N CYS A 51 -28.57 16.06 -9.06
CA CYS A 51 -27.70 15.04 -8.52
C CYS A 51 -26.93 14.37 -9.66
N ASP A 52 -25.61 14.35 -9.54
CA ASP A 52 -24.72 13.71 -10.49
C ASP A 52 -24.00 12.51 -9.86
N THR A 53 -23.63 11.53 -10.70
CA THR A 53 -22.87 10.37 -10.26
C THR A 53 -21.44 10.45 -10.77
N LEU A 54 -20.48 10.39 -9.84
CA LEU A 54 -19.07 10.25 -10.14
C LEU A 54 -18.65 8.79 -10.09
N ILE A 55 -17.80 8.38 -11.02
CA ILE A 55 -17.15 7.07 -11.03
C ILE A 55 -15.71 7.28 -10.57
N ILE A 56 -15.35 6.58 -9.49
CA ILE A 56 -13.98 6.53 -8.97
C ILE A 56 -13.32 5.26 -9.51
N THR A 57 -12.14 5.40 -10.08
CA THR A 57 -11.38 4.29 -10.61
C THR A 57 -10.00 4.24 -9.98
N LEU A 58 -9.66 3.11 -9.35
CA LEU A 58 -8.30 2.80 -8.94
C LEU A 58 -7.65 1.88 -9.99
N CYS A 59 -6.54 2.32 -10.57
CA CYS A 59 -5.78 1.57 -11.57
C CYS A 59 -4.50 1.00 -10.94
N ILE A 60 -4.46 -0.32 -10.76
CA ILE A 60 -3.26 -1.04 -10.30
C ILE A 60 -2.33 -1.23 -11.49
N LYS A 61 -1.15 -0.61 -11.45
CA LYS A 61 -0.19 -0.62 -12.55
C LYS A 61 0.90 -1.68 -12.41
N ASN A 62 1.31 -1.98 -11.19
CA ASN A 62 2.42 -2.90 -10.94
C ASN A 62 2.45 -3.39 -9.47
N GLU A 63 3.40 -4.27 -9.18
CA GLU A 63 3.59 -4.90 -7.86
C GLU A 63 3.96 -3.91 -6.74
N SER A 64 4.48 -2.72 -7.08
CA SER A 64 4.78 -1.70 -6.07
C SER A 64 3.53 -1.18 -5.38
N MET A 65 2.37 -1.40 -5.97
CA MET A 65 1.07 -1.06 -5.43
C MET A 65 0.48 -2.10 -4.47
N LEU A 66 1.18 -3.21 -4.18
CA LEU A 66 0.73 -4.13 -3.12
C LEU A 66 0.74 -3.43 -1.76
N GLY A 67 -0.30 -3.66 -0.97
CA GLY A 67 -0.45 -3.07 0.37
C GLY A 67 -1.72 -2.26 0.55
N ASN A 68 -1.76 -1.50 1.63
CA ASN A 68 -2.91 -0.66 1.97
C ASN A 68 -2.68 0.76 1.48
N TYR A 69 -3.67 1.30 0.79
CA TYR A 69 -3.74 2.68 0.34
C TYR A 69 -4.85 3.39 1.08
N TYR A 70 -4.48 4.46 1.74
CA TYR A 70 -5.42 5.37 2.37
C TYR A 70 -5.21 6.76 1.80
N ASN A 71 -6.25 7.34 1.26
CA ASN A 71 -6.21 8.70 0.73
C ASN A 71 -7.54 9.41 0.91
N VAL A 72 -7.46 10.72 1.09
CA VAL A 72 -8.62 11.60 1.09
C VAL A 72 -8.57 12.43 -0.19
N MET A 73 -9.48 12.14 -1.11
CA MET A 73 -9.71 12.98 -2.28
C MET A 73 -10.61 14.15 -1.91
N ARG A 74 -10.17 15.35 -2.27
CA ARG A 74 -10.93 16.58 -2.06
C ARG A 74 -11.41 17.12 -3.39
N PHE A 75 -12.48 17.87 -3.34
CA PHE A 75 -12.98 18.60 -4.49
C PHE A 75 -12.49 20.04 -4.49
N MET A 76 -12.22 20.54 -5.69
CA MET A 76 -12.16 21.97 -5.93
C MET A 76 -13.57 22.40 -6.36
N ILE A 77 -14.10 23.41 -5.69
CA ILE A 77 -15.41 23.97 -5.99
C ILE A 77 -15.19 25.40 -6.46
N ASN A 78 -15.55 25.70 -7.69
CA ASN A 78 -15.35 27.03 -8.32
C ASN A 78 -13.88 27.49 -8.26
N GLY A 79 -12.93 26.57 -8.40
CA GLY A 79 -11.50 26.85 -8.42
C GLY A 79 -10.82 26.89 -7.04
N GLU A 80 -11.52 26.65 -5.95
CA GLU A 80 -10.98 26.63 -4.59
C GLU A 80 -11.07 25.24 -3.98
N VAL A 81 -9.99 24.78 -3.31
CA VAL A 81 -9.98 23.50 -2.62
C VAL A 81 -10.94 23.55 -1.44
N ASN A 82 -11.94 22.69 -1.45
CA ASN A 82 -12.89 22.57 -0.36
C ASN A 82 -12.46 21.44 0.59
N TYR A 83 -12.34 21.74 1.88
CA TYR A 83 -11.90 20.79 2.91
C TYR A 83 -13.04 20.03 3.57
N ASP A 84 -14.29 20.50 3.42
CA ASP A 84 -15.48 19.89 4.00
C ASP A 84 -16.07 18.79 3.10
N TYR A 85 -15.79 18.87 1.78
CA TYR A 85 -16.30 17.92 0.81
C TYR A 85 -15.17 17.12 0.15
N GLY A 86 -15.36 15.83 0.16
CA GLY A 86 -14.43 14.88 -0.42
C GLY A 86 -14.88 13.46 -0.12
N PHE A 87 -14.08 12.51 -0.50
CA PHE A 87 -14.30 11.11 -0.15
C PHE A 87 -12.97 10.44 0.21
N MET A 88 -13.09 9.40 1.01
CA MET A 88 -11.96 8.61 1.46
C MET A 88 -11.84 7.39 0.57
N VAL A 89 -10.61 7.12 0.12
CA VAL A 89 -10.26 5.87 -0.57
C VAL A 89 -9.42 5.05 0.38
N ASP A 90 -9.96 3.91 0.80
CA ASP A 90 -9.25 2.91 1.61
C ASP A 90 -9.30 1.58 0.86
N VAL A 91 -8.15 1.16 0.33
CA VAL A 91 -8.04 -0.02 -0.53
C VAL A 91 -6.85 -0.87 -0.12
N SER A 92 -7.10 -2.17 0.02
CA SER A 92 -6.05 -3.18 0.20
C SER A 92 -5.78 -3.91 -1.12
N VAL A 93 -4.62 -3.63 -1.70
CA VAL A 93 -4.17 -4.31 -2.94
C VAL A 93 -3.42 -5.58 -2.56
N ARG A 94 -3.86 -6.71 -3.08
CA ARG A 94 -3.29 -8.03 -2.84
C ARG A 94 -3.00 -8.74 -4.15
N GLU A 95 -2.05 -9.69 -4.12
CA GLU A 95 -1.89 -10.64 -5.22
C GLU A 95 -3.11 -11.57 -5.26
N ASP A 96 -3.60 -11.87 -6.47
CA ASP A 96 -4.78 -12.71 -6.67
C ASP A 96 -4.35 -14.15 -6.96
N PHE A 97 -4.82 -15.07 -6.14
CA PHE A 97 -4.60 -16.51 -6.26
C PHE A 97 -5.93 -17.29 -6.46
N GLU A 98 -7.04 -16.59 -6.66
CA GLU A 98 -8.36 -17.24 -6.77
C GLU A 98 -8.44 -18.14 -8.01
N HIS A 99 -7.70 -17.78 -9.07
CA HIS A 99 -7.66 -18.54 -10.32
C HIS A 99 -6.69 -19.74 -10.30
N TRP A 100 -5.92 -19.91 -9.22
CA TRP A 100 -5.01 -21.04 -9.10
C TRP A 100 -5.77 -22.33 -8.83
N SER A 101 -5.45 -23.40 -9.59
CA SER A 101 -5.93 -24.75 -9.31
C SER A 101 -5.40 -25.28 -7.98
N GLU A 102 -6.02 -26.32 -7.44
CA GLU A 102 -5.54 -26.96 -6.21
C GLU A 102 -4.13 -27.57 -6.39
N GLU A 103 -3.80 -28.05 -7.57
CA GLU A 103 -2.45 -28.52 -7.90
C GLU A 103 -1.44 -27.38 -7.90
N GLU A 104 -1.76 -26.23 -8.46
CA GLU A 104 -0.89 -25.05 -8.42
C GLU A 104 -0.69 -24.53 -7.00
N LYS A 105 -1.73 -24.54 -6.18
CA LYS A 105 -1.64 -24.19 -4.77
C LYS A 105 -0.80 -25.18 -3.97
N ALA A 106 -0.89 -26.48 -4.28
CA ALA A 106 -0.09 -27.51 -3.62
C ALA A 106 1.41 -27.36 -3.93
N GLN A 107 1.75 -26.98 -5.16
CA GLN A 107 3.12 -26.74 -5.61
C GLN A 107 3.61 -25.31 -5.36
N ALA A 108 2.80 -24.46 -4.74
CA ALA A 108 3.12 -23.06 -4.52
C ALA A 108 4.45 -22.86 -3.75
N PRO A 109 5.09 -21.69 -3.89
CA PRO A 109 6.17 -21.32 -2.99
C PRO A 109 5.63 -21.22 -1.56
N HIS A 110 6.48 -21.51 -0.59
CA HIS A 110 6.11 -21.39 0.81
C HIS A 110 7.16 -20.58 1.58
N PHE A 111 6.73 -19.46 2.12
CA PHE A 111 7.57 -18.55 2.89
C PHE A 111 7.74 -19.07 4.32
N MET A 112 8.97 -19.38 4.69
CA MET A 112 9.35 -19.62 6.09
C MET A 112 10.36 -18.57 6.54
N VAL A 113 10.33 -18.24 7.81
CA VAL A 113 11.32 -17.39 8.48
C VAL A 113 11.71 -18.00 9.81
N ASP A 114 12.96 -17.88 10.18
CA ASP A 114 13.53 -18.44 11.40
C ASP A 114 12.92 -17.83 12.69
N SER A 115 12.45 -16.59 12.61
CA SER A 115 11.69 -15.92 13.67
C SER A 115 10.89 -14.76 13.08
N THR A 116 9.72 -14.49 13.62
CA THR A 116 8.93 -13.32 13.27
C THR A 116 9.27 -12.06 14.08
N GLU A 117 10.17 -12.20 15.07
CA GLU A 117 10.54 -11.10 15.96
C GLU A 117 12.04 -11.13 16.29
N ARG A 118 12.65 -9.93 16.36
CA ARG A 118 14.00 -9.71 16.86
C ARG A 118 13.98 -8.61 17.91
N ASP A 119 14.71 -8.83 19.00
CA ASP A 119 14.91 -7.84 20.06
C ASP A 119 16.35 -7.31 19.99
N PHE A 120 16.51 -5.99 19.83
CA PHE A 120 17.84 -5.37 19.83
C PHE A 120 18.32 -4.97 21.23
N GLY A 121 17.50 -5.23 22.26
CA GLY A 121 17.82 -4.89 23.65
C GLY A 121 17.82 -3.40 23.92
N ILE A 122 18.81 -2.93 24.68
CA ILE A 122 18.99 -1.52 25.02
C ILE A 122 20.00 -0.91 24.06
N LEU A 123 19.61 0.18 23.41
CA LEU A 123 20.43 0.92 22.44
C LEU A 123 20.55 2.38 22.84
N ARG A 124 21.77 2.93 22.81
CA ARG A 124 21.98 4.36 23.01
C ARG A 124 21.44 5.15 21.82
N GLU A 125 20.81 6.30 22.09
CA GLU A 125 20.36 7.20 21.03
C GLU A 125 21.48 7.55 20.04
N GLY A 126 21.14 7.66 18.76
CA GLY A 126 22.05 7.93 17.64
C GLY A 126 22.83 6.70 17.16
N LYS A 127 22.66 5.51 17.77
CA LYS A 127 23.29 4.27 17.34
C LYS A 127 22.37 3.45 16.44
N GLU A 128 22.96 2.46 15.78
CA GLU A 128 22.25 1.51 14.92
C GLU A 128 22.25 0.12 15.54
N ALA A 129 21.14 -0.57 15.40
CA ALA A 129 21.06 -2.00 15.66
C ALA A 129 20.85 -2.75 14.34
N LYS A 130 21.67 -3.78 14.11
CA LYS A 130 21.60 -4.64 12.94
C LYS A 130 21.03 -5.99 13.33
N MET A 131 20.02 -6.43 12.63
CA MET A 131 19.34 -7.70 12.87
C MET A 131 19.22 -8.47 11.56
N LEU A 132 19.22 -9.78 11.67
CA LEU A 132 19.14 -10.69 10.56
C LEU A 132 17.93 -11.60 10.72
N PHE A 133 17.10 -11.69 9.68
CA PHE A 133 16.09 -12.73 9.54
C PHE A 133 16.48 -13.66 8.40
N LYS A 134 16.40 -14.97 8.63
CA LYS A 134 16.63 -15.97 7.61
C LYS A 134 15.31 -16.38 7.00
N ILE A 135 15.15 -16.12 5.71
CA ILE A 135 13.98 -16.50 4.93
C ILE A 135 14.31 -17.74 4.15
N GLN A 136 13.42 -18.74 4.19
CA GLN A 136 13.54 -19.98 3.44
C GLN A 136 12.31 -20.19 2.56
N ASN A 137 12.51 -20.68 1.35
CA ASN A 137 11.45 -21.20 0.51
C ASN A 137 11.33 -22.71 0.71
N THR A 138 10.29 -23.13 1.42
CA THR A 138 10.01 -24.56 1.65
C THR A 138 9.00 -25.16 0.68
N GLY A 139 8.54 -24.37 -0.31
CA GLY A 139 7.65 -24.80 -1.38
C GLY A 139 8.41 -25.34 -2.60
N GLU A 140 7.65 -25.66 -3.65
CA GLU A 140 8.16 -26.30 -4.87
C GLU A 140 8.39 -25.33 -6.03
N ARG A 141 7.80 -24.11 -5.97
CA ARG A 141 8.00 -23.03 -6.97
C ARG A 141 8.84 -21.90 -6.39
N ASN A 142 9.35 -21.04 -7.25
CA ASN A 142 10.14 -19.86 -6.85
C ASN A 142 9.32 -18.93 -5.97
N LEU A 143 9.84 -18.62 -4.78
CA LEU A 143 9.31 -17.58 -3.90
C LEU A 143 9.82 -16.24 -4.38
N ILE A 144 8.91 -15.30 -4.62
CA ILE A 144 9.24 -13.95 -5.10
C ILE A 144 8.79 -12.94 -4.04
N VAL A 145 9.73 -12.18 -3.49
CA VAL A 145 9.43 -11.05 -2.62
C VAL A 145 9.11 -9.84 -3.50
N ARG A 146 7.84 -9.52 -3.62
CA ARG A 146 7.31 -8.44 -4.47
C ARG A 146 7.66 -7.07 -3.92
N LYS A 147 7.39 -6.86 -2.62
CA LYS A 147 7.54 -5.57 -1.95
C LYS A 147 7.96 -5.75 -0.49
N ILE A 148 8.72 -4.79 0.01
CA ILE A 148 9.04 -4.66 1.42
C ILE A 148 8.65 -3.25 1.86
N GLU A 149 7.90 -3.16 2.93
CA GLU A 149 7.54 -1.91 3.59
C GLU A 149 8.09 -1.92 5.02
N THR A 150 8.58 -0.78 5.46
CA THR A 150 9.07 -0.61 6.84
C THR A 150 8.39 0.58 7.49
N THR A 151 8.10 0.47 8.77
CA THR A 151 7.71 1.64 9.55
C THR A 151 8.91 2.55 9.77
N CYS A 152 8.67 3.85 9.96
CA CYS A 152 9.72 4.87 10.10
C CYS A 152 10.85 4.46 11.04
N GLY A 153 12.08 4.58 10.57
CA GLY A 153 13.30 4.33 11.33
C GLY A 153 13.93 2.94 11.16
N CYS A 154 13.37 2.08 10.33
CA CYS A 154 14.05 0.87 9.89
C CYS A 154 14.38 0.92 8.41
N THR A 155 15.49 0.31 8.05
CA THR A 155 15.84 -0.05 6.67
C THR A 155 15.92 -1.57 6.59
N ALA A 156 15.19 -2.18 5.66
CA ALA A 156 15.26 -3.60 5.40
C ALA A 156 15.82 -3.84 3.99
N VAL A 157 16.83 -4.66 3.90
CA VAL A 157 17.55 -4.92 2.65
C VAL A 157 17.63 -6.43 2.40
N LEU A 158 17.16 -6.85 1.22
CA LEU A 158 17.46 -8.17 0.68
C LEU A 158 18.77 -8.13 -0.11
N PRO A 159 19.59 -9.19 -0.07
CA PRO A 159 20.80 -9.27 -0.88
C PRO A 159 20.40 -9.44 -2.37
N GLY A 160 20.42 -8.35 -3.15
CA GLY A 160 20.42 -8.34 -4.61
C GLY A 160 19.35 -9.14 -5.40
N GLN A 161 18.80 -10.20 -4.85
CA GLN A 161 17.82 -11.08 -5.47
C GLN A 161 16.53 -11.10 -4.67
N ARG A 162 15.41 -10.87 -5.38
CA ARG A 162 14.06 -11.00 -4.80
C ARG A 162 13.43 -12.36 -5.04
N VAL A 163 14.14 -13.26 -5.70
CA VAL A 163 13.67 -14.58 -6.08
C VAL A 163 14.46 -15.63 -5.32
N LEU A 164 13.78 -16.51 -4.61
CA LEU A 164 14.33 -17.60 -3.82
C LEU A 164 13.86 -18.93 -4.40
N LEU A 165 14.79 -19.71 -4.91
CA LEU A 165 14.51 -21.04 -5.48
C LEU A 165 14.00 -22.00 -4.39
N PRO A 166 13.29 -23.09 -4.76
CA PRO A 166 12.88 -24.13 -3.85
C PRO A 166 14.05 -24.65 -2.97
N GLY A 167 13.80 -24.80 -1.67
CA GLY A 167 14.75 -25.29 -0.69
C GLY A 167 15.91 -24.33 -0.35
N LYS A 168 15.96 -23.14 -0.95
CA LYS A 168 17.03 -22.15 -0.68
C LYS A 168 16.65 -21.20 0.43
N GLU A 169 17.69 -20.55 0.98
CA GLU A 169 17.60 -19.53 2.02
C GLU A 169 18.16 -18.20 1.51
N MET A 170 17.67 -17.10 2.09
CA MET A 170 18.20 -15.76 1.90
C MET A 170 18.18 -14.98 3.22
N ASP A 171 19.08 -14.04 3.34
CA ASP A 171 19.20 -13.18 4.51
C ASP A 171 18.45 -11.86 4.26
N LEU A 172 17.54 -11.50 5.18
CA LEU A 172 16.95 -10.16 5.23
C LEU A 172 17.66 -9.37 6.33
N ASN A 173 18.49 -8.43 5.93
CA ASN A 173 19.17 -7.53 6.84
C ASN A 173 18.26 -6.36 7.21
N VAL A 174 18.08 -6.13 8.51
CA VAL A 174 17.27 -5.02 9.04
C VAL A 174 18.18 -4.15 9.90
N ILE A 175 18.19 -2.85 9.61
CA ILE A 175 18.92 -1.85 10.39
C ILE A 175 17.91 -0.91 11.04
N PHE A 176 17.95 -0.80 12.34
CA PHE A 176 17.17 0.18 13.10
C PHE A 176 18.06 1.38 13.44
N HIS A 177 17.59 2.59 13.10
CA HIS A 177 18.26 3.84 13.39
C HIS A 177 17.61 4.52 14.58
N SER A 178 18.36 4.73 15.67
CA SER A 178 17.82 5.25 16.92
C SER A 178 17.88 6.77 17.07
N ALA A 179 18.43 7.50 16.09
CA ALA A 179 18.51 8.96 16.14
C ALA A 179 17.14 9.62 16.30
N GLY A 180 17.00 10.52 17.28
CA GLY A 180 15.74 11.20 17.61
C GLY A 180 14.68 10.30 18.26
N ARG A 181 15.08 9.17 18.87
CA ARG A 181 14.18 8.20 19.49
C ARG A 181 14.53 7.97 20.94
N ASN A 182 13.52 7.68 21.75
CA ASN A 182 13.66 7.40 23.18
C ASN A 182 12.61 6.37 23.62
N GLY A 183 12.90 5.60 24.66
CA GLY A 183 12.01 4.63 25.27
C GLY A 183 11.79 3.39 24.40
N LYS A 184 10.72 2.66 24.68
CA LYS A 184 10.39 1.39 24.01
C LYS A 184 10.06 1.62 22.55
N GLN A 185 10.70 0.85 21.70
CA GLN A 185 10.51 0.86 20.25
C GLN A 185 9.93 -0.47 19.78
N ARG A 186 8.98 -0.40 18.86
CA ARG A 186 8.44 -1.53 18.13
C ARG A 186 8.23 -1.12 16.67
N LYS A 187 8.90 -1.76 15.76
CA LYS A 187 8.86 -1.49 14.32
C LYS A 187 8.41 -2.73 13.57
N VAL A 188 7.66 -2.51 12.52
CA VAL A 188 7.13 -3.59 11.69
C VAL A 188 7.77 -3.49 10.31
N ILE A 189 8.23 -4.63 9.81
CA ILE A 189 8.66 -4.86 8.44
C ILE A 189 7.58 -5.74 7.80
N THR A 190 6.98 -5.26 6.73
CA THR A 190 5.97 -6.01 5.99
C THR A 190 6.56 -6.47 4.67
N LEU A 191 6.54 -7.77 4.40
CA LEU A 191 6.91 -8.36 3.14
C LEU A 191 5.65 -8.82 2.40
N PHE A 192 5.62 -8.56 1.11
CA PHE A 192 4.61 -9.10 0.19
C PHE A 192 5.28 -10.08 -0.74
N CYS A 193 4.71 -11.27 -0.89
CA CYS A 193 5.28 -12.34 -1.70
C CYS A 193 4.18 -13.15 -2.40
N ASN A 194 4.59 -14.04 -3.31
CA ASN A 194 3.71 -14.90 -4.07
C ASN A 194 3.37 -16.23 -3.38
N ASP A 195 3.47 -16.32 -2.06
CA ASP A 195 2.95 -17.45 -1.30
C ASP A 195 1.43 -17.28 -1.10
N PRO A 196 0.55 -18.13 -1.69
CA PRO A 196 -0.89 -17.98 -1.56
C PRO A 196 -1.42 -18.20 -0.14
N ARG A 197 -0.65 -18.89 0.73
CA ARG A 197 -1.01 -19.11 2.14
C ARG A 197 -0.70 -17.91 3.00
N GLN A 198 0.39 -17.18 2.67
CA GLN A 198 0.86 -16.00 3.40
C GLN A 198 1.38 -14.93 2.43
N PRO A 199 0.51 -14.28 1.65
CA PRO A 199 0.94 -13.27 0.69
C PRO A 199 1.46 -11.99 1.35
N LYS A 200 1.22 -11.83 2.65
CA LYS A 200 1.67 -10.71 3.49
C LYS A 200 2.21 -11.23 4.81
N ILE A 201 3.49 -11.00 5.07
CA ILE A 201 4.19 -11.41 6.28
C ILE A 201 4.64 -10.17 7.05
N GLN A 202 4.49 -10.18 8.36
CA GLN A 202 4.97 -9.12 9.23
C GLN A 202 6.07 -9.64 10.15
N LEU A 203 7.23 -8.98 10.09
CA LEU A 203 8.33 -9.17 11.01
C LEU A 203 8.41 -7.97 11.95
N VAL A 204 8.79 -8.21 13.19
CA VAL A 204 8.86 -7.20 14.23
C VAL A 204 10.29 -7.06 14.72
N VAL A 205 10.75 -5.83 14.85
CA VAL A 205 11.94 -5.50 15.63
C VAL A 205 11.55 -4.63 16.81
N LYS A 206 12.06 -4.96 17.99
CA LYS A 206 11.75 -4.23 19.24
C LYS A 206 12.99 -4.05 20.09
N GLY A 207 12.90 -3.17 21.07
CA GLY A 207 13.93 -2.86 22.04
C GLY A 207 13.67 -1.53 22.70
N GLU A 208 14.66 -1.00 23.41
CA GLU A 208 14.58 0.27 24.14
C GLU A 208 15.75 1.18 23.78
N VAL A 209 15.46 2.46 23.59
CA VAL A 209 16.46 3.50 23.32
C VAL A 209 16.58 4.42 24.54
N ASN A 210 17.81 4.65 25.02
CA ASN A 210 18.15 5.51 26.14
C ASN A 210 19.26 6.51 25.80
#